data_b386f9e954635f6e30e975e059db1ff5
#
_entry.id   b386f9e954635f6e30e975e059db1ff5
#
_cell.length_a   1.000
_cell.length_b   1.000
_cell.length_c   1.000
_cell.angle_alpha   90.00
_cell.angle_beta   90.00
_cell.angle_gamma   90.00
#
_symmetry.space_group_name_H-M   'P 1'
#
loop_
_entity.id
_entity.type
_entity.pdbx_description
1 polymer ?
#
loop_
_entity_poly.entity_id
_entity_poly.type
_entity_poly.pdbx_seq_one_letter_code
_entity_poly.pdbx_strand_id
1 'polypeptide(L)'
;MEYLSIVFQEVYKILFLLVPVLVSVAMIVWLDRRVWAFVQKRQGPNVVGPFGLLQSLADALKYIFKEIIIPSSSNKVIFILAPIVTMTLALIAWAVIPFSATQVLADINVGILYLFAVSSLGVYGIIMGGWASNSKYPFLGAIRSAAQMVSYEVSIGVIIINVLLCVGSLNLNDIVIAQQNMWFVICLLYTSPSPRDGLLSRMPSSA
;
A
#
# COMPACT_ATOMS: atom_id res chain seq x y z
N MET A 1 28.99 -21.68 -10.55
CA MET A 1 28.06 -22.34 -9.60
C MET A 1 27.76 -21.44 -8.39
N GLU A 2 28.73 -20.70 -7.84
CA GLU A 2 28.51 -19.77 -6.71
C GLU A 2 27.49 -18.66 -6.99
N TYR A 3 27.56 -17.99 -8.13
CA TYR A 3 26.60 -16.93 -8.49
C TYR A 3 25.15 -17.45 -8.58
N LEU A 4 24.97 -18.69 -9.05
CA LEU A 4 23.64 -19.28 -9.16
C LEU A 4 23.03 -19.57 -7.78
N SER A 5 23.86 -20.02 -6.83
CA SER A 5 23.42 -20.27 -5.44
C SER A 5 23.06 -18.99 -4.70
N ILE A 6 23.81 -17.90 -4.93
CA ILE A 6 23.52 -16.57 -4.35
C ILE A 6 22.18 -16.05 -4.89
N VAL A 7 22.00 -16.08 -6.21
CA VAL A 7 20.73 -15.64 -6.83
C VAL A 7 19.55 -16.47 -6.32
N PHE A 8 19.71 -17.78 -6.19
CA PHE A 8 18.66 -18.65 -5.67
C PHE A 8 18.31 -18.34 -4.21
N GLN A 9 19.30 -18.06 -3.37
CA GLN A 9 19.07 -17.65 -1.98
C GLN A 9 18.31 -16.30 -1.89
N GLU A 10 18.68 -15.32 -2.69
CA GLU A 10 17.99 -14.02 -2.70
C GLU A 10 16.54 -14.15 -3.22
N VAL A 11 16.33 -14.91 -4.28
CA VAL A 11 14.97 -15.20 -4.78
C VAL A 11 14.13 -15.92 -3.72
N TYR A 12 14.71 -16.88 -3.00
CA TYR A 12 14.02 -17.57 -1.91
C TYR A 12 13.61 -16.62 -0.79
N LYS A 13 14.48 -15.71 -0.35
CA LYS A 13 14.18 -14.69 0.66
C LYS A 13 13.04 -13.78 0.22
N ILE A 14 13.08 -13.32 -1.05
CA ILE A 14 12.03 -12.49 -1.62
C ILE A 14 10.70 -13.23 -1.64
N LEU A 15 10.65 -14.47 -2.09
CA LEU A 15 9.44 -15.28 -2.10
C LEU A 15 8.91 -15.56 -0.70
N PHE A 16 9.79 -15.85 0.25
CA PHE A 16 9.43 -16.10 1.64
C PHE A 16 8.76 -14.87 2.29
N LEU A 17 9.16 -13.66 1.87
CA LEU A 17 8.54 -12.42 2.29
C LEU A 17 7.24 -12.15 1.53
N LEU A 18 7.24 -12.31 0.22
CA LEU A 18 6.15 -11.86 -0.65
C LEU A 18 4.90 -12.74 -0.52
N VAL A 19 5.07 -14.05 -0.34
CA VAL A 19 3.93 -14.98 -0.21
C VAL A 19 3.07 -14.70 1.03
N PRO A 20 3.62 -14.55 2.25
CA PRO A 20 2.83 -14.17 3.42
C PRO A 20 2.14 -12.80 3.27
N VAL A 21 2.79 -11.83 2.64
CA VAL A 21 2.19 -10.53 2.35
C VAL A 21 0.97 -10.67 1.44
N LEU A 22 1.09 -11.40 0.33
CA LEU A 22 -0.03 -11.64 -0.58
C LEU A 22 -1.19 -12.39 0.10
N VAL A 23 -0.87 -13.38 0.93
CA VAL A 23 -1.89 -14.09 1.72
C VAL A 23 -2.57 -13.14 2.70
N SER A 24 -1.82 -12.29 3.38
CA SER A 24 -2.36 -11.29 4.30
C SER A 24 -3.28 -10.30 3.60
N VAL A 25 -2.91 -9.82 2.41
CA VAL A 25 -3.75 -8.96 1.58
C VAL A 25 -5.05 -9.68 1.19
N ALA A 26 -4.98 -10.94 0.76
CA ALA A 26 -6.16 -11.73 0.43
C ALA A 26 -7.11 -11.89 1.64
N MET A 27 -6.56 -12.09 2.83
CA MET A 27 -7.33 -12.19 4.08
C MET A 27 -7.97 -10.86 4.47
N ILE A 28 -7.25 -9.73 4.32
CA ILE A 28 -7.78 -8.39 4.59
C ILE A 28 -8.94 -8.07 3.64
N VAL A 29 -8.83 -8.37 2.36
CA VAL A 29 -9.91 -8.17 1.37
C VAL A 29 -11.15 -9.01 1.73
N TRP A 30 -10.98 -10.25 2.17
CA TRP A 30 -12.07 -11.10 2.62
C TRP A 30 -12.74 -10.52 3.87
N LEU A 31 -11.95 -10.08 4.85
CA LEU A 31 -12.42 -9.49 6.11
C LEU A 31 -13.18 -8.19 5.85
N ASP A 32 -12.65 -7.31 5.00
CA ASP A 32 -13.29 -6.06 4.62
C ASP A 32 -14.69 -6.29 4.04
N ARG A 33 -14.82 -7.23 3.09
CA ARG A 33 -16.12 -7.60 2.50
C ARG A 33 -17.10 -8.16 3.55
N ARG A 34 -16.64 -8.88 4.56
CA ARG A 34 -17.48 -9.38 5.65
C ARG A 34 -17.94 -8.28 6.59
N VAL A 35 -17.04 -7.40 6.97
CA VAL A 35 -17.35 -6.25 7.82
C VAL A 35 -18.40 -5.35 7.14
N TRP A 36 -18.18 -5.02 5.87
CA TRP A 36 -19.18 -4.26 5.11
C TRP A 36 -20.52 -4.97 4.97
N ALA A 37 -20.53 -6.26 4.75
CA ALA A 37 -21.76 -7.05 4.69
C ALA A 37 -22.52 -7.01 6.02
N PHE A 38 -21.81 -7.14 7.15
CA PHE A 38 -22.37 -7.04 8.48
C PHE A 38 -23.02 -5.67 8.74
N VAL A 39 -22.30 -4.59 8.43
CA VAL A 39 -22.81 -3.22 8.57
C VAL A 39 -24.05 -2.98 7.69
N GLN A 40 -24.04 -3.53 6.47
CA GLN A 40 -25.17 -3.43 5.53
C GLN A 40 -26.28 -4.45 5.78
N LYS A 41 -26.23 -5.24 6.87
CA LYS A 41 -27.21 -6.29 7.23
C LYS A 41 -27.45 -7.31 6.10
N ARG A 42 -26.39 -7.67 5.35
CA ARG A 42 -26.43 -8.69 4.29
C ARG A 42 -25.40 -9.79 4.55
N GLN A 43 -25.55 -10.92 3.88
CA GLN A 43 -24.55 -11.98 3.96
C GLN A 43 -23.30 -11.63 3.15
N GLY A 44 -22.14 -11.81 3.77
CA GLY A 44 -20.84 -11.71 3.09
C GLY A 44 -20.52 -12.95 2.25
N PRO A 45 -19.32 -13.02 1.67
CA PRO A 45 -18.90 -14.20 0.89
C PRO A 45 -18.94 -15.45 1.77
N ASN A 46 -19.69 -16.47 1.35
CA ASN A 46 -19.88 -17.72 2.09
C ASN A 46 -19.88 -18.98 1.22
N VAL A 47 -19.84 -18.84 -0.12
CA VAL A 47 -20.05 -19.95 -1.07
C VAL A 47 -18.73 -20.61 -1.45
N VAL A 48 -17.65 -19.84 -1.68
CA VAL A 48 -16.38 -20.38 -2.16
C VAL A 48 -15.48 -20.77 -0.98
N GLY A 49 -15.41 -22.06 -0.71
CA GLY A 49 -14.64 -22.62 0.41
C GLY A 49 -15.30 -22.42 1.78
N PRO A 50 -14.71 -22.93 2.86
CA PRO A 50 -15.24 -22.76 4.21
C PRO A 50 -15.34 -21.27 4.56
N PHE A 51 -16.52 -20.81 4.94
CA PHE A 51 -16.78 -19.39 5.26
C PHE A 51 -16.42 -18.38 4.16
N GLY A 52 -16.27 -18.80 2.90
CA GLY A 52 -15.89 -17.91 1.80
C GLY A 52 -14.42 -17.47 1.80
N LEU A 53 -13.53 -18.16 2.51
CA LEU A 53 -12.11 -17.82 2.60
C LEU A 53 -11.38 -17.83 1.25
N LEU A 54 -11.80 -18.75 0.36
CA LEU A 54 -11.19 -18.89 -0.97
C LEU A 54 -11.74 -17.87 -2.00
N GLN A 55 -12.67 -17.00 -1.60
CA GLN A 55 -13.25 -16.01 -2.52
C GLN A 55 -12.20 -15.04 -3.06
N SER A 56 -11.26 -14.59 -2.24
CA SER A 56 -10.19 -13.70 -2.68
C SER A 56 -9.27 -14.36 -3.72
N LEU A 57 -9.00 -15.67 -3.56
CA LEU A 57 -8.23 -16.45 -4.54
C LEU A 57 -9.00 -16.63 -5.85
N ALA A 58 -10.28 -16.95 -5.78
CA ALA A 58 -11.14 -17.08 -6.96
C ALA A 58 -11.24 -15.76 -7.73
N ASP A 59 -11.32 -14.63 -7.02
CA ASP A 59 -11.32 -13.31 -7.65
C ASP A 59 -9.97 -12.99 -8.29
N ALA A 60 -8.85 -13.36 -7.69
CA ALA A 60 -7.52 -13.20 -8.28
C ALA A 60 -7.39 -14.00 -9.59
N LEU A 61 -7.80 -15.27 -9.58
CA LEU A 61 -7.79 -16.10 -10.79
C LEU A 61 -8.69 -15.53 -11.90
N LYS A 62 -9.87 -15.04 -11.52
CA LYS A 62 -10.78 -14.39 -12.46
C LYS A 62 -10.12 -13.18 -13.15
N TYR A 63 -9.35 -12.37 -12.43
CA TYR A 63 -8.68 -11.21 -13.01
C TYR A 63 -7.53 -11.61 -13.95
N ILE A 64 -6.83 -12.70 -13.67
CA ILE A 64 -5.75 -13.21 -14.55
C ILE A 64 -6.30 -13.63 -15.91
N PHE A 65 -7.46 -14.30 -15.94
CA PHE A 65 -8.08 -14.80 -17.16
C PHE A 65 -9.02 -13.79 -17.84
N LYS A 66 -9.23 -12.63 -17.25
CA LYS A 66 -10.12 -11.60 -17.79
C LYS A 66 -9.44 -10.85 -18.93
N GLU A 67 -10.20 -10.59 -19.98
CA GLU A 67 -9.76 -9.77 -21.13
C GLU A 67 -9.42 -8.33 -20.69
N ILE A 68 -8.30 -7.83 -21.19
CA ILE A 68 -7.84 -6.46 -20.93
C ILE A 68 -8.53 -5.52 -21.90
N ILE A 69 -9.39 -4.64 -21.38
CA ILE A 69 -10.10 -3.63 -22.18
C ILE A 69 -9.29 -2.33 -22.15
N ILE A 70 -8.83 -1.90 -23.32
CA ILE A 70 -8.12 -0.65 -23.51
C ILE A 70 -9.04 0.32 -24.28
N PRO A 71 -9.32 1.54 -23.73
CA PRO A 71 -10.12 2.53 -24.43
C PRO A 71 -9.50 2.90 -25.79
N SER A 72 -10.34 3.06 -26.81
CA SER A 72 -9.88 3.31 -28.19
C SER A 72 -9.10 4.63 -28.34
N SER A 73 -9.43 5.63 -27.55
CA SER A 73 -8.80 6.96 -27.57
C SER A 73 -7.57 7.07 -26.66
N SER A 74 -7.23 6.01 -25.90
CA SER A 74 -6.13 6.03 -24.91
C SER A 74 -4.76 5.82 -25.54
N ASN A 75 -3.72 6.35 -24.88
CA ASN A 75 -2.34 5.96 -25.18
C ASN A 75 -2.07 4.59 -24.55
N LYS A 76 -2.06 3.54 -25.38
CA LYS A 76 -1.97 2.15 -24.95
C LYS A 76 -0.74 1.84 -24.10
N VAL A 77 0.41 2.38 -24.48
CA VAL A 77 1.69 2.12 -23.80
C VAL A 77 1.67 2.67 -22.37
N ILE A 78 1.32 3.94 -22.21
CA ILE A 78 1.29 4.60 -20.90
C ILE A 78 0.17 4.02 -20.03
N PHE A 79 -0.97 3.66 -20.65
CA PHE A 79 -2.10 3.07 -19.93
C PHE A 79 -1.77 1.71 -19.29
N ILE A 80 -0.98 0.88 -19.99
CA ILE A 80 -0.51 -0.41 -19.45
C ILE A 80 0.65 -0.20 -18.47
N LEU A 81 1.53 0.77 -18.71
CA LEU A 81 2.68 1.04 -17.87
C LEU A 81 2.28 1.57 -16.47
N ALA A 82 1.24 2.38 -16.40
CA ALA A 82 0.79 3.01 -15.17
C ALA A 82 0.53 2.03 -14.01
N PRO A 83 -0.30 0.98 -14.14
CA PRO A 83 -0.53 0.01 -13.08
C PRO A 83 0.73 -0.84 -12.78
N ILE A 84 1.58 -1.10 -13.78
CA ILE A 84 2.84 -1.83 -13.58
C ILE A 84 3.77 -1.03 -12.67
N VAL A 85 3.93 0.27 -12.93
CA VAL A 85 4.74 1.16 -12.10
C VAL A 85 4.22 1.21 -10.68
N THR A 86 2.92 1.41 -10.49
CA THR A 86 2.31 1.46 -9.14
C THR A 86 2.52 0.15 -8.38
N MET A 87 2.29 -0.99 -9.03
CA MET A 87 2.47 -2.30 -8.41
C MET A 87 3.94 -2.57 -8.07
N THR A 88 4.86 -2.25 -8.97
CA THR A 88 6.30 -2.44 -8.76
C THR A 88 6.80 -1.63 -7.57
N LEU A 89 6.40 -0.36 -7.48
CA LEU A 89 6.77 0.52 -6.36
C LEU A 89 6.17 0.02 -5.04
N ALA A 90 4.93 -0.45 -5.04
CA ALA A 90 4.32 -1.04 -3.85
C ALA A 90 5.08 -2.28 -3.36
N LEU A 91 5.57 -3.14 -4.27
CA LEU A 91 6.37 -4.31 -3.89
C LEU A 91 7.77 -3.92 -3.40
N ILE A 92 8.41 -2.94 -4.03
CA ILE A 92 9.74 -2.44 -3.65
C ILE A 92 9.72 -1.82 -2.24
N ALA A 93 8.62 -1.17 -1.84
CA ALA A 93 8.48 -0.62 -0.51
C ALA A 93 8.62 -1.66 0.61
N TRP A 94 8.25 -2.91 0.36
CA TRP A 94 8.38 -4.01 1.33
C TRP A 94 9.82 -4.45 1.60
N ALA A 95 10.77 -4.09 0.74
CA ALA A 95 12.17 -4.49 0.88
C ALA A 95 12.83 -3.97 2.16
N VAL A 96 12.36 -2.85 2.70
CA VAL A 96 12.95 -2.17 3.86
C VAL A 96 12.23 -2.51 5.17
N ILE A 97 11.04 -3.12 5.08
CA ILE A 97 10.22 -3.43 6.26
C ILE A 97 10.79 -4.64 7.00
N PRO A 98 11.18 -4.50 8.28
CA PRO A 98 11.69 -5.61 9.08
C PRO A 98 10.55 -6.57 9.47
N PHE A 99 10.71 -7.84 9.15
CA PHE A 99 9.79 -8.92 9.57
C PHE A 99 10.19 -9.55 10.89
N SER A 100 11.46 -9.48 11.23
CA SER A 100 12.04 -9.94 12.49
C SER A 100 13.26 -9.09 12.81
N ALA A 101 13.73 -9.13 14.04
CA ALA A 101 14.93 -8.41 14.47
C ALA A 101 16.19 -8.72 13.63
N THR A 102 16.22 -9.87 12.94
CA THR A 102 17.35 -10.32 12.11
C THR A 102 17.01 -10.53 10.64
N GLN A 103 15.75 -10.37 10.25
CA GLN A 103 15.28 -10.64 8.89
C GLN A 103 14.73 -9.37 8.24
N VAL A 104 15.63 -8.66 7.61
CA VAL A 104 15.33 -7.51 6.74
C VAL A 104 15.91 -7.83 5.37
N LEU A 105 15.19 -7.57 4.29
CA LEU A 105 15.70 -7.79 2.94
C LEU A 105 16.83 -6.79 2.61
N ALA A 106 16.59 -5.52 2.93
CA ALA A 106 17.54 -4.43 2.75
C ALA A 106 17.59 -3.56 4.01
N ASP A 107 18.64 -3.70 4.81
CA ASP A 107 18.87 -2.86 5.97
C ASP A 107 19.53 -1.56 5.53
N ILE A 108 18.75 -0.49 5.47
CA ILE A 108 19.18 0.84 5.00
C ILE A 108 19.07 1.82 6.18
N ASN A 109 20.16 2.52 6.50
CA ASN A 109 20.19 3.50 7.58
C ASN A 109 19.16 4.63 7.45
N VAL A 110 18.67 4.89 6.24
CA VAL A 110 17.65 5.88 5.91
C VAL A 110 16.34 5.23 5.44
N GLY A 111 15.96 4.10 6.03
CA GLY A 111 14.83 3.27 5.61
C GLY A 111 13.51 4.01 5.51
N ILE A 112 13.22 4.91 6.46
CA ILE A 112 12.01 5.75 6.42
C ILE A 112 12.00 6.70 5.24
N LEU A 113 13.11 7.36 4.92
CA LEU A 113 13.18 8.25 3.77
C LEU A 113 13.01 7.48 2.46
N TYR A 114 13.55 6.27 2.39
CA TYR A 114 13.34 5.38 1.27
C TYR A 114 11.86 5.03 1.07
N LEU A 115 11.13 4.70 2.16
CA LEU A 115 9.69 4.44 2.09
C LEU A 115 8.91 5.64 1.56
N PHE A 116 9.19 6.85 2.05
CA PHE A 116 8.56 8.07 1.55
C PHE A 116 8.89 8.34 0.08
N ALA A 117 10.14 8.14 -0.34
CA ALA A 117 10.53 8.31 -1.72
C ALA A 117 9.78 7.34 -2.65
N VAL A 118 9.67 6.08 -2.26
CA VAL A 118 8.96 5.06 -3.06
C VAL A 118 7.45 5.31 -3.09
N SER A 119 6.84 5.69 -1.96
CA SER A 119 5.40 5.99 -1.92
C SER A 119 5.07 7.22 -2.78
N SER A 120 5.88 8.27 -2.73
CA SER A 120 5.71 9.47 -3.56
C SER A 120 5.80 9.17 -5.05
N LEU A 121 6.69 8.25 -5.45
CA LEU A 121 6.77 7.79 -6.83
C LEU A 121 5.50 7.04 -7.27
N GLY A 122 4.80 6.37 -6.34
CA GLY A 122 3.53 5.69 -6.61
C GLY A 122 2.43 6.60 -7.15
N VAL A 123 2.45 7.88 -6.77
CA VAL A 123 1.50 8.90 -7.24
C VAL A 123 1.58 9.10 -8.75
N TYR A 124 2.79 8.99 -9.33
CA TYR A 124 2.96 9.13 -10.78
C TYR A 124 2.21 8.05 -11.57
N GLY A 125 2.11 6.83 -11.03
CA GLY A 125 1.32 5.77 -11.68
C GLY A 125 -0.16 6.15 -11.83
N ILE A 126 -0.74 6.79 -10.82
CA ILE A 126 -2.14 7.26 -10.86
C ILE A 126 -2.31 8.39 -11.87
N ILE A 127 -1.40 9.38 -11.87
CA ILE A 127 -1.44 10.51 -12.82
C ILE A 127 -1.29 10.00 -14.25
N MET A 128 -0.32 9.11 -14.50
CA MET A 128 -0.10 8.53 -15.82
C MET A 128 -1.32 7.76 -16.32
N GLY A 129 -1.97 6.96 -15.45
CA GLY A 129 -3.18 6.22 -15.81
C GLY A 129 -4.34 7.14 -16.19
N GLY A 130 -4.56 8.19 -15.41
CA GLY A 130 -5.59 9.19 -15.70
C GLY A 130 -5.33 9.97 -16.98
N TRP A 131 -4.08 10.38 -17.20
CA TRP A 131 -3.70 11.10 -18.42
C TRP A 131 -3.75 10.22 -19.67
N ALA A 132 -3.27 8.98 -19.57
CA ALA A 132 -3.25 8.04 -20.67
C ALA A 132 -4.66 7.64 -21.17
N SER A 133 -5.68 7.72 -20.30
CA SER A 133 -7.06 7.41 -20.66
C SER A 133 -7.67 8.39 -21.66
N ASN A 134 -7.04 9.56 -21.90
CA ASN A 134 -7.48 10.62 -22.80
C ASN A 134 -8.96 11.02 -22.61
N SER A 135 -9.41 11.07 -21.37
CA SER A 135 -10.77 11.45 -20.99
C SER A 135 -10.74 12.46 -19.83
N LYS A 136 -11.66 13.43 -19.85
CA LYS A 136 -11.69 14.52 -18.87
C LYS A 136 -11.92 14.04 -17.44
N TYR A 137 -12.85 13.10 -17.25
CA TYR A 137 -13.22 12.62 -15.91
C TYR A 137 -12.12 11.78 -15.23
N PRO A 138 -11.53 10.77 -15.88
CA PRO A 138 -10.39 10.06 -15.33
C PRO A 138 -9.19 10.96 -15.01
N PHE A 139 -8.92 11.96 -15.86
CA PHE A 139 -7.82 12.90 -15.62
C PHE A 139 -8.07 13.76 -14.37
N LEU A 140 -9.27 14.34 -14.22
CA LEU A 140 -9.63 15.10 -13.03
C LEU A 140 -9.64 14.22 -11.76
N GLY A 141 -10.13 12.99 -11.89
CA GLY A 141 -10.10 12.02 -10.81
C GLY A 141 -8.67 11.66 -10.38
N ALA A 142 -7.76 11.47 -11.34
CA ALA A 142 -6.35 11.18 -11.08
C ALA A 142 -5.64 12.34 -10.37
N ILE A 143 -5.84 13.58 -10.82
CA ILE A 143 -5.27 14.78 -10.16
C ILE A 143 -5.81 14.92 -8.74
N ARG A 144 -7.11 14.74 -8.55
CA ARG A 144 -7.71 14.79 -7.20
C ARG A 144 -7.12 13.72 -6.27
N SER A 145 -6.99 12.49 -6.77
CA SER A 145 -6.40 11.39 -6.01
C SER A 145 -4.94 11.65 -5.68
N ALA A 146 -4.16 12.14 -6.66
CA ALA A 146 -2.75 12.50 -6.47
C ALA A 146 -2.58 13.61 -5.43
N ALA A 147 -3.37 14.67 -5.51
CA ALA A 147 -3.33 15.76 -4.53
C ALA A 147 -3.66 15.27 -3.12
N GLN A 148 -4.64 14.37 -3.00
CA GLN A 148 -4.99 13.75 -1.73
C GLN A 148 -3.84 12.90 -1.18
N MET A 149 -3.22 12.04 -1.99
CA MET A 149 -2.09 11.20 -1.57
C MET A 149 -0.90 12.04 -1.10
N VAL A 150 -0.51 13.07 -1.84
CA VAL A 150 0.58 13.99 -1.44
C VAL A 150 0.26 14.70 -0.12
N SER A 151 -0.98 15.15 0.07
CA SER A 151 -1.40 15.77 1.33
C SER A 151 -1.29 14.82 2.51
N TYR A 152 -1.65 13.55 2.33
CA TYR A 152 -1.49 12.51 3.35
C TYR A 152 -0.02 12.21 3.64
N GLU A 153 0.83 12.13 2.63
CA GLU A 153 2.26 11.88 2.82
C GLU A 153 2.92 12.96 3.67
N VAL A 154 2.61 14.23 3.42
CA VAL A 154 3.11 15.34 4.25
C VAL A 154 2.65 15.20 5.70
N SER A 155 1.36 14.92 5.91
CA SER A 155 0.81 14.75 7.28
C SER A 155 1.43 13.57 8.01
N ILE A 156 1.58 12.43 7.35
CA ILE A 156 2.24 11.24 7.91
C ILE A 156 3.71 11.52 8.19
N GLY A 157 4.40 12.26 7.30
CA GLY A 157 5.79 12.67 7.50
C GLY A 157 5.98 13.47 8.77
N VAL A 158 5.11 14.44 9.04
CA VAL A 158 5.16 15.24 10.27
C VAL A 158 4.91 14.38 11.52
N ILE A 159 3.98 13.43 11.46
CA ILE A 159 3.73 12.50 12.56
C ILE A 159 4.95 11.61 12.84
N ILE A 160 5.58 11.09 11.80
CA ILE A 160 6.75 10.20 11.91
C ILE A 160 7.95 10.96 12.49
N ILE A 161 8.10 12.27 12.27
CA ILE A 161 9.17 13.06 12.90
C ILE A 161 9.12 12.93 14.44
N ASN A 162 7.94 12.87 15.05
CA ASN A 162 7.82 12.67 16.48
C ASN A 162 8.41 11.32 16.93
N VAL A 163 8.17 10.26 16.16
CA VAL A 163 8.75 8.93 16.41
C VAL A 163 10.27 8.97 16.25
N LEU A 164 10.77 9.64 15.20
CA LEU A 164 12.20 9.78 14.94
C LEU A 164 12.92 10.55 16.04
N LEU A 165 12.30 11.57 16.59
CA LEU A 165 12.84 12.32 17.75
C LEU A 165 12.95 11.45 19.01
N CYS A 166 12.03 10.51 19.19
CA CYS A 166 12.09 9.57 20.32
C CYS A 166 13.19 8.52 20.16
N VAL A 167 13.45 8.06 18.94
CA VAL A 167 14.41 6.97 18.64
C VAL A 167 15.80 7.50 18.32
N GLY A 168 15.90 8.64 17.66
CA GLY A 168 17.18 9.22 17.19
C GLY A 168 17.78 8.51 15.96
N SER A 169 17.05 7.62 15.28
CA SER A 169 17.51 6.88 14.11
C SER A 169 16.45 6.88 13.00
N LEU A 170 16.92 6.88 11.74
CA LEU A 170 16.07 6.75 10.53
C LEU A 170 15.95 5.30 10.06
N ASN A 171 16.65 4.38 10.72
CA ASN A 171 16.61 2.96 10.40
C ASN A 171 15.32 2.33 10.99
N LEU A 172 14.58 1.60 10.17
CA LEU A 172 13.32 0.96 10.59
C LEU A 172 13.56 -0.14 11.64
N ASN A 173 14.70 -0.82 11.57
CA ASN A 173 15.03 -1.87 12.53
C ASN A 173 15.26 -1.29 13.93
N ASP A 174 15.98 -0.17 14.03
CA ASP A 174 16.21 0.53 15.29
C ASP A 174 14.90 1.01 15.93
N ILE A 175 13.96 1.48 15.08
CA ILE A 175 12.64 1.93 15.54
C ILE A 175 11.83 0.75 16.10
N VAL A 176 11.89 -0.41 15.49
CA VAL A 176 11.22 -1.62 15.97
C VAL A 176 11.82 -2.09 17.30
N ILE A 177 13.14 -2.09 17.40
CA ILE A 177 13.85 -2.48 18.64
C ILE A 177 13.52 -1.50 19.78
N ALA A 178 13.48 -0.21 19.52
CA ALA A 178 13.15 0.80 20.52
C ALA A 178 11.72 0.64 21.09
N GLN A 179 10.82 -0.01 20.37
CA GLN A 179 9.44 -0.26 20.78
C GLN A 179 9.22 -1.57 21.54
N GLN A 180 10.26 -2.35 21.82
CA GLN A 180 10.13 -3.64 22.52
C GLN A 180 9.53 -3.52 23.92
N ASN A 181 9.82 -2.42 24.62
CA ASN A 181 9.33 -2.19 25.99
C ASN A 181 7.97 -1.49 26.01
N MET A 182 7.75 -0.53 25.15
CA MET A 182 6.51 0.23 25.06
C MET A 182 6.26 0.71 23.63
N TRP A 183 5.06 0.45 23.13
CA TRP A 183 4.65 0.87 21.79
C TRP A 183 4.41 2.37 21.73
N PHE A 184 5.02 3.05 20.79
CA PHE A 184 4.86 4.49 20.59
C PHE A 184 3.40 4.89 20.28
N VAL A 185 2.59 4.00 19.74
CA VAL A 185 1.15 4.21 19.54
C VAL A 185 0.46 4.63 20.84
N ILE A 186 0.84 4.06 21.98
CA ILE A 186 0.22 4.38 23.29
C ILE A 186 0.63 5.78 23.72
N CYS A 187 1.90 6.16 23.52
CA CYS A 187 2.42 7.46 23.91
C CYS A 187 2.01 8.60 22.96
N LEU A 188 1.93 8.30 21.66
CA LEU A 188 1.72 9.29 20.59
C LEU A 188 0.30 9.24 19.99
N LEU A 189 -0.62 8.48 20.60
CA LEU A 189 -1.98 8.33 20.10
C LEU A 189 -2.71 9.67 19.90
N TYR A 190 -2.39 10.66 20.71
CA TYR A 190 -3.00 11.99 20.65
C TYR A 190 -2.50 12.85 19.49
N THR A 191 -1.39 12.49 18.85
CA THR A 191 -0.74 13.31 17.82
C THR A 191 -1.20 13.01 16.39
N SER A 192 -2.06 12.00 16.19
CA SER A 192 -2.59 11.65 14.87
C SER A 192 -3.95 12.32 14.63
N PRO A 193 -4.01 13.52 14.03
CA PRO A 193 -5.29 14.10 13.64
C PRO A 193 -5.94 13.23 12.58
N SER A 194 -7.22 12.91 12.76
CA SER A 194 -7.98 12.22 11.73
C SER A 194 -8.05 13.10 10.47
N PRO A 195 -7.72 12.56 9.29
CA PRO A 195 -7.82 13.32 8.05
C PRO A 195 -9.24 13.83 7.75
N ARG A 196 -10.26 13.27 8.41
CA ARG A 196 -11.65 13.70 8.31
C ARG A 196 -11.96 14.96 9.13
N ASP A 197 -11.22 15.21 10.20
CA ASP A 197 -11.54 16.30 11.12
C ASP A 197 -11.32 17.69 10.49
N GLY A 198 -10.40 17.78 9.49
CA GLY A 198 -10.16 19.02 8.75
C GLY A 198 -11.07 19.25 7.53
N LEU A 199 -11.66 18.18 6.98
CA LEU A 199 -12.45 18.24 5.74
C LEU A 199 -13.96 18.36 5.99
N LEU A 200 -14.47 17.76 7.08
CA LEU A 200 -15.89 17.82 7.43
C LEU A 200 -16.36 19.19 7.91
N SER A 201 -15.45 19.99 8.47
CA SER A 201 -15.75 21.35 8.90
C SER A 201 -15.82 22.37 7.76
N ARG A 202 -15.43 21.99 6.54
CA ARG A 202 -15.36 22.87 5.36
C ARG A 202 -16.32 22.51 4.22
N MET A 203 -17.18 21.51 4.39
CA MET A 203 -18.27 21.33 3.44
C MET A 203 -19.34 22.38 3.74
N PRO A 204 -19.59 23.34 2.82
CA PRO A 204 -20.73 24.24 2.98
C PRO A 204 -22.00 23.39 2.98
N SER A 205 -22.84 23.60 3.97
CA SER A 205 -24.14 22.93 4.17
C SER A 205 -25.19 23.38 3.13
N SER A 206 -24.76 23.74 1.92
CA SER A 206 -25.62 24.21 0.86
C SER A 206 -25.32 23.49 -0.45
N ALA A 207 -25.99 22.40 -0.65
CA ALA A 207 -26.54 22.00 -1.96
C ALA A 207 -27.57 20.91 -1.72
#